data_baf7c7c66ba5e4a6bd2d08a67b613760
#
_entry.id   baf7c7c66ba5e4a6bd2d08a67b613760
#
_cell.length_a   1.000
_cell.length_b   1.000
_cell.length_c   1.000
_cell.angle_alpha   90.00
_cell.angle_beta   90.00
_cell.angle_gamma   90.00
#
_symmetry.space_group_name_H-M   'P 1'
#
loop_
_entity.id
_entity.type
_entity.pdbx_description
1 polymer ?
#
loop_
_entity_poly.entity_id
_entity_poly.type
_entity_poly.pdbx_seq_one_letter_code
_entity_poly.pdbx_strand_id
1 'polypeptide(L)'
;MQISKMPSGLTASFRHQLVSFAWDQWSQMGVSGHAGRRDGWSIDPEALLAFTLRVARREPRLFDEVLDWMRLNLDLISAQRLRNLALEEETEELASAALAWASTYSTKVTRQKPPSGREVEEPELLFIRSTGAMSVREPDPIFIRYGFVRPSLEPSNKSRPPVRSASINFSFRLRDLFGVSARAEVVRVLLLLHGAKPRIRDIVHAAGYSRQNVYEALNALVSAGVVFMRQTGPRDRSYALDQDRWAALLGIEDRKLPYFVEWPRLLEVLWKLLVWMESLETKESSDYMQASEARRFVADHEIDLQALGVKLPDHRSFLGADYWAPFEVLVVDDLLERLQPASDEGGRRNSE
;
A
#
# COMPACT_ATOMS: atom_id res chain seq x y z
N MET A 1 -13.66 39.84 -1.36
CA MET A 1 -13.39 38.48 -0.86
C MET A 1 -12.98 37.68 -2.10
N GLN A 2 -11.68 37.49 -2.33
CA GLN A 2 -11.21 36.69 -3.46
C GLN A 2 -11.55 35.24 -3.16
N ILE A 3 -12.38 34.63 -4.01
CA ILE A 3 -12.63 33.19 -4.02
C ILE A 3 -11.41 32.61 -4.76
N SER A 4 -10.41 32.18 -4.03
CA SER A 4 -9.33 31.39 -4.60
C SER A 4 -9.83 29.95 -4.69
N LYS A 5 -9.84 29.39 -5.89
CA LYS A 5 -9.95 27.93 -6.05
C LYS A 5 -8.61 27.35 -5.60
N MET A 6 -8.64 26.16 -4.95
CA MET A 6 -7.45 25.29 -4.88
C MET A 6 -6.65 25.46 -6.18
N PRO A 7 -5.30 25.51 -6.15
CA PRO A 7 -4.53 25.60 -7.38
C PRO A 7 -5.07 24.54 -8.35
N SER A 8 -5.74 24.99 -9.41
CA SER A 8 -6.41 24.11 -10.36
C SER A 8 -5.35 23.21 -10.98
N GLY A 9 -5.24 22.00 -10.50
CA GLY A 9 -4.23 21.03 -10.95
C GLY A 9 -3.48 20.33 -9.83
N LEU A 10 -3.51 20.79 -8.57
CA LEU A 10 -2.80 20.12 -7.47
C LEU A 10 -3.30 18.69 -7.27
N THR A 11 -4.61 18.49 -7.16
CA THR A 11 -5.21 17.16 -7.01
C THR A 11 -4.95 16.27 -8.23
N ALA A 12 -5.03 16.83 -9.44
CA ALA A 12 -4.73 16.09 -10.66
C ALA A 12 -3.25 15.68 -10.73
N SER A 13 -2.33 16.58 -10.36
CA SER A 13 -0.90 16.30 -10.26
C SER A 13 -0.62 15.24 -9.19
N PHE A 14 -1.22 15.38 -8.00
CA PHE A 14 -1.07 14.43 -6.91
C PHE A 14 -1.54 13.03 -7.35
N ARG A 15 -2.74 12.92 -7.91
CA ARG A 15 -3.28 11.66 -8.46
C ARG A 15 -2.36 11.06 -9.51
N HIS A 16 -1.85 11.87 -10.43
CA HIS A 16 -0.94 11.39 -11.47
C HIS A 16 0.34 10.79 -10.87
N GLN A 17 0.90 11.42 -9.83
CA GLN A 17 2.09 10.90 -9.14
C GLN A 17 1.78 9.56 -8.43
N LEU A 18 0.61 9.41 -7.80
CA LEU A 18 0.20 8.17 -7.17
C LEU A 18 0.02 7.02 -8.17
N VAL A 19 -0.60 7.30 -9.31
CA VAL A 19 -0.77 6.32 -10.40
C VAL A 19 0.58 5.96 -11.01
N SER A 20 1.44 6.94 -11.25
CA SER A 20 2.81 6.71 -11.77
C SER A 20 3.62 5.85 -10.81
N PHE A 21 3.58 6.14 -9.51
CA PHE A 21 4.21 5.31 -8.49
C PHE A 21 3.70 3.86 -8.54
N ALA A 22 2.38 3.66 -8.60
CA ALA A 22 1.82 2.31 -8.68
C ALA A 22 2.30 1.57 -9.94
N TRP A 23 2.32 2.22 -11.11
CA TRP A 23 2.88 1.66 -12.34
C TRP A 23 4.34 1.25 -12.19
N ASP A 24 5.18 2.11 -11.61
CA ASP A 24 6.61 1.84 -11.37
C ASP A 24 6.80 0.61 -10.50
N GLN A 25 6.07 0.50 -9.40
CA GLN A 25 6.18 -0.64 -8.49
C GLN A 25 5.72 -1.95 -9.16
N TRP A 26 4.56 -1.94 -9.80
CA TRP A 26 4.03 -3.13 -10.48
C TRP A 26 4.92 -3.59 -11.65
N SER A 27 5.50 -2.66 -12.40
CA SER A 27 6.43 -3.00 -13.50
C SER A 27 7.66 -3.72 -12.99
N GLN A 28 8.23 -3.29 -11.87
CA GLN A 28 9.35 -3.97 -11.22
C GLN A 28 8.95 -5.36 -10.66
N MET A 29 7.69 -5.56 -10.35
CA MET A 29 7.13 -6.85 -9.93
C MET A 29 6.78 -7.78 -11.09
N GLY A 30 6.91 -7.31 -12.33
CA GLY A 30 6.69 -8.10 -13.53
C GLY A 30 5.41 -7.79 -14.31
N VAL A 31 4.68 -6.75 -13.97
CA VAL A 31 3.58 -6.22 -14.80
C VAL A 31 4.15 -5.62 -16.08
N SER A 32 3.48 -5.87 -17.21
CA SER A 32 3.91 -5.41 -18.53
C SER A 32 3.45 -3.97 -18.79
N GLY A 33 4.22 -3.24 -19.60
CA GLY A 33 3.76 -2.00 -20.22
C GLY A 33 4.39 -0.70 -19.72
N HIS A 34 5.26 -0.76 -18.74
CA HIS A 34 6.02 0.40 -18.24
C HIS A 34 7.45 -0.01 -17.89
N ALA A 35 8.41 0.90 -18.01
CA ALA A 35 9.78 0.68 -17.56
C ALA A 35 9.88 1.22 -16.12
N GLY A 36 9.69 0.34 -15.15
CA GLY A 36 9.79 0.70 -13.73
C GLY A 36 11.20 1.14 -13.35
N ARG A 37 11.29 2.12 -12.44
CA ARG A 37 12.55 2.57 -11.84
C ARG A 37 12.94 1.59 -10.71
N ARG A 38 14.23 1.29 -10.59
CA ARG A 38 14.73 0.46 -9.49
C ARG A 38 14.82 1.29 -8.21
N ASP A 39 14.09 0.85 -7.21
CA ASP A 39 14.09 1.43 -5.87
C ASP A 39 14.82 0.48 -4.91
N GLY A 40 15.44 1.04 -3.86
CA GLY A 40 16.18 0.25 -2.87
C GLY A 40 15.32 -0.37 -1.77
N TRP A 41 14.01 -0.16 -1.79
CA TRP A 41 13.06 -0.70 -0.80
C TRP A 41 12.46 -2.06 -1.17
N SER A 42 11.83 -2.70 -0.20
CA SER A 42 10.93 -3.82 -0.41
C SER A 42 9.49 -3.33 -0.38
N ILE A 43 8.75 -3.55 -1.49
CA ILE A 43 7.33 -3.22 -1.52
C ILE A 43 6.51 -4.24 -0.73
N ASP A 44 5.38 -3.79 -0.21
CA ASP A 44 4.34 -4.63 0.36
C ASP A 44 3.28 -4.93 -0.71
N PRO A 45 3.20 -6.16 -1.23
CA PRO A 45 2.38 -6.43 -2.40
C PRO A 45 0.87 -6.30 -2.14
N GLU A 46 0.37 -6.68 -0.95
CA GLU A 46 -1.05 -6.54 -0.64
C GLU A 46 -1.43 -5.09 -0.33
N ALA A 47 -0.56 -4.32 0.33
CA ALA A 47 -0.78 -2.90 0.54
C ALA A 47 -0.80 -2.14 -0.79
N LEU A 48 0.16 -2.45 -1.68
CA LEU A 48 0.17 -1.90 -3.03
C LEU A 48 -1.08 -2.30 -3.83
N LEU A 49 -1.51 -3.56 -3.72
CA LEU A 49 -2.70 -4.05 -4.41
C LEU A 49 -3.96 -3.33 -3.92
N ALA A 50 -4.21 -3.26 -2.60
CA ALA A 50 -5.34 -2.53 -2.03
C ALA A 50 -5.37 -1.06 -2.48
N PHE A 51 -4.22 -0.40 -2.47
CA PHE A 51 -4.06 0.96 -2.96
C PHE A 51 -4.33 1.07 -4.46
N THR A 52 -3.78 0.16 -5.28
CA THR A 52 -3.94 0.18 -6.73
C THR A 52 -5.39 -0.02 -7.14
N LEU A 53 -6.13 -0.92 -6.49
CA LEU A 53 -7.55 -1.16 -6.78
C LEU A 53 -8.38 0.13 -6.63
N ARG A 54 -8.01 1.02 -5.70
CA ARG A 54 -8.66 2.32 -5.51
C ARG A 54 -8.24 3.35 -6.57
N VAL A 55 -6.93 3.61 -6.71
CA VAL A 55 -6.44 4.68 -7.60
C VAL A 55 -6.62 4.34 -9.08
N ALA A 56 -6.57 3.05 -9.44
CA ALA A 56 -6.70 2.58 -10.82
C ALA A 56 -8.15 2.54 -11.33
N ARG A 57 -9.15 2.90 -10.52
CA ARG A 57 -10.52 3.16 -11.02
C ARG A 57 -10.55 4.29 -12.08
N ARG A 58 -9.53 5.14 -12.09
CA ARG A 58 -9.32 6.18 -13.10
C ARG A 58 -8.27 5.83 -14.16
N GLU A 59 -7.62 4.67 -14.02
CA GLU A 59 -6.60 4.16 -14.93
C GLU A 59 -6.87 2.68 -15.27
N PRO A 60 -7.85 2.40 -16.14
CA PRO A 60 -8.31 1.04 -16.47
C PRO A 60 -7.18 0.12 -16.90
N ARG A 61 -6.19 0.64 -17.63
CA ARG A 61 -5.06 -0.16 -18.11
C ARG A 61 -4.21 -0.69 -16.96
N LEU A 62 -3.91 0.12 -15.95
CA LEU A 62 -3.17 -0.33 -14.76
C LEU A 62 -3.95 -1.43 -14.04
N PHE A 63 -5.25 -1.24 -13.87
CA PHE A 63 -6.12 -2.21 -13.23
C PHE A 63 -6.08 -3.56 -13.95
N ASP A 64 -6.22 -3.56 -15.26
CA ASP A 64 -6.27 -4.76 -16.10
C ASP A 64 -4.93 -5.52 -16.10
N GLU A 65 -3.82 -4.81 -16.23
CA GLU A 65 -2.49 -5.42 -16.21
C GLU A 65 -2.15 -6.00 -14.82
N VAL A 66 -2.63 -5.37 -13.74
CA VAL A 66 -2.48 -5.90 -12.38
C VAL A 66 -3.31 -7.17 -12.18
N LEU A 67 -4.53 -7.24 -12.72
CA LEU A 67 -5.33 -8.47 -12.72
C LEU A 67 -4.61 -9.61 -13.46
N ASP A 68 -4.02 -9.34 -14.64
CA ASP A 68 -3.26 -10.34 -15.38
C ASP A 68 -2.04 -10.85 -14.59
N TRP A 69 -1.35 -9.94 -13.88
CA TRP A 69 -0.26 -10.31 -12.98
C TRP A 69 -0.74 -11.16 -11.80
N MET A 70 -1.86 -10.78 -11.17
CA MET A 70 -2.45 -11.54 -10.06
C MET A 70 -2.79 -12.97 -10.46
N ARG A 71 -3.39 -13.16 -11.63
CA ARG A 71 -3.73 -14.49 -12.17
C ARG A 71 -2.50 -15.41 -12.26
N LEU A 72 -1.37 -14.87 -12.70
CA LEU A 72 -0.12 -15.61 -12.83
C LEU A 72 0.54 -15.90 -11.47
N ASN A 73 0.39 -14.99 -10.50
CA ASN A 73 1.13 -14.97 -9.24
C ASN A 73 0.21 -15.08 -8.01
N LEU A 74 -0.98 -15.66 -8.17
CA LEU A 74 -1.99 -15.73 -7.10
C LEU A 74 -1.49 -16.48 -5.86
N ASP A 75 -0.61 -17.43 -6.03
CA ASP A 75 0.06 -18.20 -4.97
C ASP A 75 1.01 -17.35 -4.10
N LEU A 76 1.36 -16.16 -4.54
CA LEU A 76 2.23 -15.23 -3.82
C LEU A 76 1.44 -14.19 -3.01
N ILE A 77 0.13 -14.11 -3.15
CA ILE A 77 -0.72 -13.10 -2.51
C ILE A 77 -1.52 -13.72 -1.36
N SER A 78 -1.58 -13.04 -0.23
CA SER A 78 -2.43 -13.41 0.90
C SER A 78 -3.80 -12.75 0.77
N ALA A 79 -4.83 -13.54 0.42
CA ALA A 79 -6.20 -13.04 0.37
C ALA A 79 -6.70 -12.54 1.75
N GLN A 80 -6.28 -13.20 2.84
CA GLN A 80 -6.62 -12.76 4.19
C GLN A 80 -5.97 -11.41 4.51
N ARG A 81 -4.68 -11.25 4.18
CA ARG A 81 -3.96 -10.00 4.43
C ARG A 81 -4.49 -8.86 3.58
N LEU A 82 -4.80 -9.13 2.32
CA LEU A 82 -5.41 -8.14 1.43
C LEU A 82 -6.73 -7.61 2.01
N ARG A 83 -7.60 -8.48 2.51
CA ARG A 83 -8.83 -8.06 3.20
C ARG A 83 -8.57 -7.25 4.47
N ASN A 84 -7.58 -7.64 5.27
CA ASN A 84 -7.22 -6.87 6.47
C ASN A 84 -6.72 -5.46 6.14
N LEU A 85 -6.16 -5.24 4.96
CA LEU A 85 -5.65 -3.95 4.49
C LEU A 85 -6.67 -3.16 3.67
N ALA A 86 -7.72 -3.82 3.18
CA ALA A 86 -8.86 -3.18 2.52
C ALA A 86 -9.84 -2.66 3.57
N LEU A 87 -9.52 -1.51 4.19
CA LEU A 87 -10.24 -0.99 5.37
C LEU A 87 -11.64 -0.47 5.08
N GLU A 88 -11.93 -0.14 3.83
CA GLU A 88 -13.24 0.34 3.37
C GLU A 88 -14.01 -0.80 2.72
N GLU A 89 -15.33 -0.89 2.96
CA GLU A 89 -16.19 -1.96 2.43
C GLU A 89 -16.09 -2.08 0.90
N GLU A 90 -16.15 -0.96 0.19
CA GLU A 90 -15.99 -0.92 -1.27
C GLU A 90 -14.64 -1.51 -1.73
N THR A 91 -13.56 -1.23 -1.00
CA THR A 91 -12.23 -1.76 -1.31
C THR A 91 -12.14 -3.26 -1.03
N GLU A 92 -12.80 -3.75 0.02
CA GLU A 92 -12.87 -5.18 0.34
C GLU A 92 -13.65 -5.95 -0.73
N GLU A 93 -14.77 -5.41 -1.20
CA GLU A 93 -15.56 -5.99 -2.28
C GLU A 93 -14.77 -6.01 -3.60
N LEU A 94 -14.08 -4.91 -3.91
CA LEU A 94 -13.23 -4.82 -5.10
C LEU A 94 -12.03 -5.77 -5.05
N ALA A 95 -11.39 -5.91 -3.90
CA ALA A 95 -10.33 -6.89 -3.67
C ALA A 95 -10.86 -8.33 -3.83
N SER A 96 -12.08 -8.58 -3.36
CA SER A 96 -12.75 -9.88 -3.51
C SER A 96 -13.07 -10.20 -4.96
N ALA A 97 -13.55 -9.21 -5.74
CA ALA A 97 -13.78 -9.33 -7.17
C ALA A 97 -12.46 -9.63 -7.94
N ALA A 98 -11.40 -8.90 -7.63
CA ALA A 98 -10.09 -9.09 -8.23
C ALA A 98 -9.51 -10.49 -7.94
N LEU A 99 -9.62 -10.97 -6.70
CA LEU A 99 -9.22 -12.32 -6.30
C LEU A 99 -10.06 -13.41 -7.00
N ALA A 100 -11.38 -13.20 -7.13
CA ALA A 100 -12.26 -14.12 -7.83
C ALA A 100 -11.93 -14.22 -9.31
N TRP A 101 -11.68 -13.06 -9.95
CA TRP A 101 -11.27 -13.02 -11.35
C TRP A 101 -9.92 -13.71 -11.54
N ALA A 102 -8.92 -13.34 -10.75
CA ALA A 102 -7.59 -13.96 -10.82
C ALA A 102 -7.63 -15.47 -10.58
N SER A 103 -8.46 -15.94 -9.64
CA SER A 103 -8.64 -17.37 -9.36
C SER A 103 -9.31 -18.13 -10.51
N THR A 104 -10.28 -17.51 -11.20
CA THR A 104 -10.99 -18.11 -12.33
C THR A 104 -10.05 -18.36 -13.50
N TYR A 105 -9.15 -17.41 -13.78
CA TYR A 105 -8.21 -17.49 -14.90
C TYR A 105 -6.81 -17.99 -14.51
N SER A 106 -6.59 -18.35 -13.25
CA SER A 106 -5.28 -18.84 -12.79
C SER A 106 -4.97 -20.22 -13.34
N THR A 107 -3.73 -20.41 -13.75
CA THR A 107 -3.17 -21.72 -14.12
C THR A 107 -2.63 -22.48 -12.89
N LYS A 108 -2.57 -21.82 -11.74
CA LYS A 108 -2.04 -22.37 -10.49
C LYS A 108 -3.15 -22.81 -9.55
N VAL A 109 -2.96 -23.93 -8.89
CA VAL A 109 -3.86 -24.37 -7.84
C VAL A 109 -3.61 -23.53 -6.58
N THR A 110 -4.57 -22.74 -6.19
CA THR A 110 -4.54 -22.02 -4.91
C THR A 110 -5.42 -22.73 -3.89
N ARG A 111 -4.95 -22.79 -2.63
CA ARG A 111 -5.77 -23.28 -1.51
C ARG A 111 -6.74 -22.21 -1.00
N GLN A 112 -6.55 -20.95 -1.42
CA GLN A 112 -7.37 -19.83 -1.00
C GLN A 112 -8.62 -19.79 -1.90
N LYS A 113 -9.78 -20.04 -1.29
CA LYS A 113 -11.05 -19.81 -1.99
C LYS A 113 -11.34 -18.32 -2.05
N PRO A 114 -11.72 -17.78 -3.22
CA PRO A 114 -12.21 -16.41 -3.29
C PRO A 114 -13.45 -16.28 -2.41
N PRO A 115 -13.69 -15.12 -1.81
CA PRO A 115 -14.93 -14.86 -1.09
C PRO A 115 -16.14 -15.10 -1.99
N SER A 116 -17.26 -15.51 -1.41
CA SER A 116 -18.51 -15.58 -2.15
C SER A 116 -18.97 -14.16 -2.48
N GLY A 117 -19.34 -13.92 -3.74
CA GLY A 117 -19.96 -12.67 -4.12
C GLY A 117 -21.31 -12.51 -3.43
N ARG A 118 -21.75 -11.27 -3.27
CA ARG A 118 -23.06 -10.88 -2.77
C ARG A 118 -23.89 -10.36 -3.96
N GLU A 119 -25.12 -10.77 -4.07
CA GLU A 119 -26.01 -10.20 -5.06
C GLU A 119 -26.27 -8.72 -4.71
N VAL A 120 -25.88 -7.82 -5.60
CA VAL A 120 -26.05 -6.37 -5.43
C VAL A 120 -27.13 -5.92 -6.41
N GLU A 121 -28.19 -5.29 -5.88
CA GLU A 121 -29.35 -4.87 -6.70
C GLU A 121 -28.96 -3.84 -7.76
N GLU A 122 -28.09 -2.89 -7.43
CA GLU A 122 -27.62 -1.83 -8.33
C GLU A 122 -26.09 -1.79 -8.37
N PRO A 123 -25.45 -2.54 -9.27
CA PRO A 123 -24.01 -2.50 -9.42
C PRO A 123 -23.53 -1.19 -10.05
N GLU A 124 -22.44 -0.63 -9.53
CA GLU A 124 -21.87 0.64 -9.98
C GLU A 124 -20.79 0.46 -11.06
N LEU A 125 -20.54 1.50 -11.85
CA LEU A 125 -19.45 1.50 -12.82
C LEU A 125 -18.10 1.48 -12.09
N LEU A 126 -17.27 0.47 -12.40
CA LEU A 126 -15.94 0.36 -11.81
C LEU A 126 -15.03 1.52 -12.21
N PHE A 127 -15.04 1.91 -13.48
CA PHE A 127 -14.13 2.93 -13.97
C PHE A 127 -14.78 4.31 -14.02
N ILE A 128 -14.13 5.27 -13.36
CA ILE A 128 -14.56 6.66 -13.27
C ILE A 128 -13.87 7.46 -14.38
N ARG A 129 -14.63 8.06 -15.27
CA ARG A 129 -14.13 8.91 -16.35
C ARG A 129 -14.54 10.37 -16.14
N SER A 130 -13.67 11.29 -16.52
CA SER A 130 -13.96 12.74 -16.53
C SER A 130 -15.03 13.13 -17.55
N THR A 131 -15.24 12.32 -18.58
CA THR A 131 -16.16 12.57 -19.71
C THR A 131 -17.55 11.95 -19.57
N GLY A 132 -17.89 11.44 -18.37
CA GLY A 132 -19.20 10.82 -18.10
C GLY A 132 -19.18 9.29 -18.04
N ALA A 133 -20.36 8.71 -17.85
CA ALA A 133 -20.54 7.27 -17.70
C ALA A 133 -20.16 6.50 -18.98
N MET A 134 -19.39 5.44 -18.82
CA MET A 134 -19.06 4.54 -19.93
C MET A 134 -20.17 3.50 -20.10
N SER A 135 -20.78 3.43 -21.30
CA SER A 135 -21.67 2.31 -21.61
C SER A 135 -20.88 1.03 -21.72
N VAL A 136 -21.21 0.03 -20.91
CA VAL A 136 -20.60 -1.30 -20.93
C VAL A 136 -21.56 -2.26 -21.62
N ARG A 137 -21.20 -2.73 -22.82
CA ARG A 137 -22.05 -3.64 -23.63
C ARG A 137 -22.00 -5.08 -23.12
N GLU A 138 -20.80 -5.54 -22.75
CA GLU A 138 -20.55 -6.90 -22.26
C GLU A 138 -19.87 -6.82 -20.90
N PRO A 139 -20.67 -6.73 -19.82
CA PRO A 139 -20.11 -6.61 -18.48
C PRO A 139 -19.52 -7.93 -18.02
N ASP A 140 -18.40 -7.84 -17.27
CA ASP A 140 -17.74 -8.99 -16.67
C ASP A 140 -18.61 -9.65 -15.61
N PRO A 141 -19.02 -10.92 -15.76
CA PRO A 141 -19.95 -11.58 -14.84
C PRO A 141 -19.36 -11.83 -13.46
N ILE A 142 -18.03 -11.82 -13.32
CA ILE A 142 -17.35 -11.99 -12.04
C ILE A 142 -17.50 -10.70 -11.26
N PHE A 143 -17.15 -9.56 -11.84
CA PHE A 143 -17.23 -8.27 -11.17
C PHE A 143 -18.65 -7.86 -10.79
N ILE A 144 -19.65 -8.19 -11.61
CA ILE A 144 -21.07 -7.93 -11.27
C ILE A 144 -21.45 -8.56 -9.94
N ARG A 145 -21.01 -9.78 -9.65
CA ARG A 145 -21.31 -10.48 -8.38
C ARG A 145 -20.76 -9.78 -7.14
N TYR A 146 -19.89 -8.80 -7.32
CA TYR A 146 -19.33 -7.98 -6.25
C TYR A 146 -19.75 -6.51 -6.35
N GLY A 147 -20.77 -6.20 -7.17
CA GLY A 147 -21.32 -4.87 -7.27
C GLY A 147 -20.65 -3.93 -8.27
N PHE A 148 -19.78 -4.44 -9.15
CA PHE A 148 -19.05 -3.61 -10.10
C PHE A 148 -19.36 -3.95 -11.55
N VAL A 149 -19.63 -2.92 -12.37
CA VAL A 149 -19.82 -3.03 -13.82
C VAL A 149 -18.53 -2.59 -14.52
N ARG A 150 -17.92 -3.49 -15.26
CA ARG A 150 -16.79 -3.22 -16.14
C ARG A 150 -16.87 -4.06 -17.41
N PRO A 151 -16.17 -3.68 -18.49
CA PRO A 151 -16.07 -4.57 -19.67
C PRO A 151 -15.44 -5.91 -19.29
N SER A 152 -15.90 -6.98 -19.94
CA SER A 152 -15.25 -8.29 -19.82
C SER A 152 -13.76 -8.19 -20.19
N LEU A 153 -12.92 -8.90 -19.43
CA LEU A 153 -11.47 -8.90 -19.62
C LEU A 153 -10.99 -10.32 -19.87
N GLU A 154 -10.26 -10.50 -20.95
CA GLU A 154 -9.49 -11.70 -21.19
C GLU A 154 -8.02 -11.50 -20.77
N PRO A 155 -7.36 -12.53 -20.20
CA PRO A 155 -5.96 -12.45 -19.80
C PRO A 155 -5.04 -12.07 -20.96
N SER A 156 -4.20 -11.05 -20.75
CA SER A 156 -3.25 -10.59 -21.77
C SER A 156 -2.04 -11.53 -21.91
N ASN A 157 -1.72 -12.30 -20.88
CA ASN A 157 -0.56 -13.19 -20.77
C ASN A 157 0.80 -12.49 -20.95
N LYS A 158 0.87 -11.19 -20.69
CA LYS A 158 2.09 -10.38 -20.85
C LYS A 158 2.88 -10.23 -19.55
N SER A 159 2.23 -10.43 -18.41
CA SER A 159 2.86 -10.35 -17.09
C SER A 159 3.86 -11.49 -16.87
N ARG A 160 4.81 -11.26 -15.98
CA ARG A 160 5.88 -12.20 -15.65
C ARG A 160 5.93 -12.45 -14.14
N PRO A 161 6.50 -13.60 -13.69
CA PRO A 161 6.81 -13.79 -12.27
C PRO A 161 7.82 -12.76 -11.78
N PRO A 162 7.69 -12.30 -10.51
CA PRO A 162 8.64 -11.36 -9.92
C PRO A 162 10.04 -11.97 -9.77
N VAL A 163 11.07 -11.17 -10.07
CA VAL A 163 12.48 -11.56 -9.94
C VAL A 163 12.86 -11.55 -8.46
N ARG A 164 13.12 -12.71 -7.87
CA ARG A 164 13.34 -12.87 -6.41
C ARG A 164 14.57 -12.13 -5.88
N SER A 165 15.59 -11.91 -6.69
CA SER A 165 16.80 -11.20 -6.30
C SER A 165 16.65 -9.67 -6.26
N ALA A 166 15.58 -9.12 -6.85
CA ALA A 166 15.32 -7.69 -6.81
C ALA A 166 14.82 -7.26 -5.43
N SER A 167 15.34 -6.14 -4.91
CA SER A 167 15.00 -5.60 -3.58
C SER A 167 13.51 -5.43 -3.37
N ILE A 168 12.80 -4.92 -4.37
CA ILE A 168 11.36 -4.73 -4.34
C ILE A 168 10.58 -6.04 -4.05
N ASN A 169 11.08 -7.16 -4.53
CA ASN A 169 10.47 -8.48 -4.43
C ASN A 169 10.91 -9.28 -3.19
N PHE A 170 11.55 -8.63 -2.22
CA PHE A 170 12.07 -9.27 -1.02
C PHE A 170 10.99 -10.03 -0.22
N SER A 171 9.78 -9.51 -0.17
CA SER A 171 8.63 -10.18 0.46
C SER A 171 8.38 -11.56 -0.14
N PHE A 172 8.44 -11.71 -1.46
CA PHE A 172 8.23 -13.00 -2.13
C PHE A 172 9.34 -14.00 -1.84
N ARG A 173 10.56 -13.54 -1.68
CA ARG A 173 11.69 -14.38 -1.30
C ARG A 173 11.49 -15.02 0.08
N LEU A 174 10.95 -14.25 1.03
CA LEU A 174 10.60 -14.79 2.35
C LEU A 174 9.38 -15.72 2.28
N ARG A 175 8.42 -15.44 1.39
CA ARG A 175 7.26 -16.31 1.15
C ARG A 175 7.65 -17.64 0.52
N ASP A 176 8.68 -17.69 -0.29
CA ASP A 176 9.24 -18.96 -0.82
C ASP A 176 9.79 -19.84 0.32
N LEU A 177 10.31 -19.25 1.42
CA LEU A 177 10.82 -19.98 2.58
C LEU A 177 9.72 -20.38 3.60
N PHE A 178 8.78 -19.46 3.89
CA PHE A 178 7.80 -19.61 4.98
C PHE A 178 6.37 -19.81 4.50
N GLY A 179 6.16 -19.84 3.20
CA GLY A 179 4.83 -19.72 2.60
C GLY A 179 4.21 -18.34 2.80
N VAL A 180 3.03 -18.15 2.23
CA VAL A 180 2.23 -16.92 2.39
C VAL A 180 1.60 -16.94 3.79
N SER A 181 2.25 -16.34 4.76
CA SER A 181 1.90 -16.46 6.18
C SER A 181 2.34 -15.26 7.01
N ALA A 182 1.77 -15.12 8.21
CA ALA A 182 2.20 -14.11 9.18
C ALA A 182 3.68 -14.26 9.56
N ARG A 183 4.27 -15.48 9.51
CA ARG A 183 5.69 -15.70 9.80
C ARG A 183 6.58 -14.99 8.78
N ALA A 184 6.27 -15.09 7.49
CA ALA A 184 7.02 -14.41 6.44
C ALA A 184 7.03 -12.89 6.65
N GLU A 185 5.86 -12.31 6.98
CA GLU A 185 5.72 -10.87 7.19
C GLU A 185 6.40 -10.40 8.49
N VAL A 186 6.29 -11.16 9.58
CA VAL A 186 7.00 -10.87 10.83
C VAL A 186 8.51 -10.87 10.60
N VAL A 187 9.04 -11.86 9.90
CA VAL A 187 10.48 -11.92 9.57
C VAL A 187 10.87 -10.74 8.68
N ARG A 188 10.05 -10.38 7.67
CA ARG A 188 10.27 -9.20 6.81
C ARG A 188 10.40 -7.92 7.64
N VAL A 189 9.43 -7.68 8.52
CA VAL A 189 9.41 -6.48 9.36
C VAL A 189 10.64 -6.42 10.26
N LEU A 190 10.98 -7.53 10.95
CA LEU A 190 12.13 -7.57 11.85
C LEU A 190 13.48 -7.44 11.12
N LEU A 191 13.59 -7.96 9.88
CA LEU A 191 14.81 -7.84 9.08
C LEU A 191 15.01 -6.41 8.57
N LEU A 192 13.94 -5.75 8.12
CA LEU A 192 14.04 -4.45 7.48
C LEU A 192 14.06 -3.28 8.47
N LEU A 193 13.58 -3.46 9.71
CA LEU A 193 13.68 -2.47 10.79
C LEU A 193 15.09 -2.45 11.39
N HIS A 194 16.11 -2.09 10.60
CA HIS A 194 17.52 -2.07 10.97
C HIS A 194 17.80 -1.61 12.40
N GLY A 195 18.21 -2.54 13.27
CA GLY A 195 18.61 -2.23 14.66
C GLY A 195 17.48 -1.79 15.60
N ALA A 196 16.28 -1.50 15.10
CA ALA A 196 15.13 -1.20 15.92
C ALA A 196 14.65 -2.47 16.65
N LYS A 197 14.09 -2.26 17.82
CA LYS A 197 13.48 -3.34 18.64
C LYS A 197 11.98 -3.09 18.75
N PRO A 198 11.21 -3.37 17.66
CA PRO A 198 9.80 -3.04 17.61
C PRO A 198 9.02 -3.81 18.68
N ARG A 199 7.97 -3.18 19.18
CA ARG A 199 6.97 -3.81 20.03
C ARG A 199 5.97 -4.57 19.19
N ILE A 200 5.24 -5.49 19.80
CA ILE A 200 4.25 -6.30 19.10
C ILE A 200 3.23 -5.46 18.31
N ARG A 201 2.82 -4.29 18.82
CA ARG A 201 1.88 -3.41 18.13
C ARG A 201 2.43 -2.89 16.81
N ASP A 202 3.71 -2.56 16.79
CA ASP A 202 4.39 -2.01 15.61
C ASP A 202 4.54 -3.10 14.54
N ILE A 203 4.86 -4.33 14.98
CA ILE A 203 4.92 -5.50 14.11
C ILE A 203 3.54 -5.86 13.55
N VAL A 204 2.49 -5.83 14.37
CA VAL A 204 1.10 -6.11 13.96
C VAL A 204 0.68 -5.16 12.84
N HIS A 205 0.93 -3.87 13.03
CA HIS A 205 0.58 -2.85 12.06
C HIS A 205 1.33 -3.05 10.73
N ALA A 206 2.66 -3.18 10.80
CA ALA A 206 3.50 -3.32 9.61
C ALA A 206 3.31 -4.68 8.90
N ALA A 207 2.97 -5.74 9.62
CA ALA A 207 2.71 -7.06 9.04
C ALA A 207 1.31 -7.17 8.39
N GLY A 208 0.34 -6.34 8.78
CA GLY A 208 -1.03 -6.37 8.23
C GLY A 208 -1.81 -7.65 8.57
N TYR A 209 -1.43 -8.36 9.65
CA TYR A 209 -2.14 -9.52 10.15
C TYR A 209 -2.78 -9.22 11.52
N SER A 210 -3.74 -10.06 11.95
CA SER A 210 -4.33 -9.94 13.27
C SER A 210 -3.27 -10.08 14.37
N ARG A 211 -3.52 -9.43 15.52
CA ARG A 211 -2.62 -9.51 16.69
C ARG A 211 -2.36 -10.98 17.11
N GLN A 212 -3.36 -11.83 17.02
CA GLN A 212 -3.24 -13.25 17.35
C GLN A 212 -2.28 -13.96 16.39
N ASN A 213 -2.44 -13.79 15.08
CA ASN A 213 -1.57 -14.42 14.08
C ASN A 213 -0.11 -13.96 14.22
N VAL A 214 0.11 -12.67 14.48
CA VAL A 214 1.46 -12.14 14.74
C VAL A 214 2.05 -12.69 16.03
N TYR A 215 1.26 -12.79 17.09
CA TYR A 215 1.70 -13.35 18.37
C TYR A 215 2.09 -14.82 18.23
N GLU A 216 1.28 -15.64 17.56
CA GLU A 216 1.59 -17.04 17.26
C GLU A 216 2.85 -17.19 16.41
N ALA A 217 2.99 -16.35 15.38
CA ALA A 217 4.19 -16.33 14.55
C ALA A 217 5.45 -15.98 15.36
N LEU A 218 5.40 -14.93 16.19
CA LEU A 218 6.51 -14.55 17.08
C LEU A 218 6.87 -15.64 18.06
N ASN A 219 5.89 -16.26 18.72
CA ASN A 219 6.14 -17.36 19.67
C ASN A 219 6.82 -18.54 18.97
N ALA A 220 6.36 -18.94 17.80
CA ALA A 220 6.97 -20.00 17.03
C ALA A 220 8.42 -19.67 16.63
N LEU A 221 8.69 -18.45 16.20
CA LEU A 221 10.02 -17.99 15.80
C LEU A 221 10.97 -17.85 17.00
N VAL A 222 10.47 -17.43 18.16
CA VAL A 222 11.24 -17.39 19.42
C VAL A 222 11.55 -18.80 19.88
N SER A 223 10.56 -19.72 19.88
CA SER A 223 10.76 -21.12 20.25
C SER A 223 11.77 -21.85 19.34
N ALA A 224 11.81 -21.47 18.05
CA ALA A 224 12.80 -21.96 17.10
C ALA A 224 14.19 -21.32 17.26
N GLY A 225 14.36 -20.34 18.17
CA GLY A 225 15.62 -19.66 18.41
C GLY A 225 16.10 -18.71 17.31
N VAL A 226 15.22 -18.35 16.36
CA VAL A 226 15.54 -17.47 15.23
C VAL A 226 15.15 -16.01 15.46
N VAL A 227 14.26 -15.76 16.43
CA VAL A 227 13.89 -14.44 16.93
C VAL A 227 14.20 -14.34 18.41
N PHE A 228 14.82 -13.26 18.84
CA PHE A 228 15.13 -12.97 20.23
C PHE A 228 14.05 -12.08 20.82
N MET A 229 13.51 -12.45 21.97
CA MET A 229 12.59 -11.62 22.73
C MET A 229 13.32 -11.04 23.94
N ARG A 230 13.24 -9.72 24.11
CA ARG A 230 13.67 -9.02 25.30
C ARG A 230 12.45 -8.49 26.04
N GLN A 231 12.35 -8.78 27.33
CA GLN A 231 11.32 -8.26 28.20
C GLN A 231 11.94 -7.28 29.19
N THR A 232 11.52 -6.02 29.15
CA THR A 232 11.98 -4.95 30.06
C THR A 232 10.96 -4.62 31.13
N GLY A 233 9.74 -5.15 31.03
CA GLY A 233 8.67 -5.01 31.99
C GLY A 233 7.53 -6.00 31.72
N PRO A 234 6.49 -6.05 32.60
CA PRO A 234 5.39 -7.02 32.47
C PRO A 234 4.65 -6.97 31.13
N ARG A 235 4.61 -5.81 30.50
CA ARG A 235 3.93 -5.56 29.22
C ARG A 235 4.84 -5.02 28.13
N ASP A 236 6.14 -4.90 28.40
CA ASP A 236 7.11 -4.31 27.48
C ASP A 236 8.02 -5.40 26.93
N ARG A 237 7.61 -5.95 25.77
CA ARG A 237 8.35 -6.94 25.02
C ARG A 237 8.78 -6.36 23.69
N SER A 238 10.06 -6.49 23.37
CA SER A 238 10.62 -6.16 22.07
C SER A 238 11.22 -7.38 21.41
N TYR A 239 11.28 -7.36 20.09
CA TYR A 239 11.72 -8.50 19.29
C TYR A 239 12.85 -8.07 18.36
N ALA A 240 13.78 -8.98 18.13
CA ALA A 240 14.91 -8.78 17.21
C ALA A 240 15.32 -10.10 16.59
N LEU A 241 16.05 -10.05 15.50
CA LEU A 241 16.70 -11.20 14.89
C LEU A 241 18.15 -10.84 14.52
N ASP A 242 18.97 -11.86 14.26
CA ASP A 242 20.35 -11.71 13.83
C ASP A 242 20.37 -11.45 12.32
N GLN A 243 20.50 -10.18 11.94
CA GLN A 243 20.47 -9.76 10.54
C GLN A 243 21.61 -10.38 9.73
N ASP A 244 22.79 -10.57 10.33
CA ASP A 244 23.95 -11.13 9.64
C ASP A 244 23.72 -12.57 9.24
N ARG A 245 23.17 -13.36 10.18
CA ARG A 245 22.80 -14.76 9.90
C ARG A 245 21.72 -14.86 8.84
N TRP A 246 20.72 -13.97 8.89
CA TRP A 246 19.67 -13.95 7.91
C TRP A 246 20.14 -13.47 6.52
N ALA A 247 20.99 -12.46 6.46
CA ALA A 247 21.60 -12.01 5.21
C ALA A 247 22.41 -13.14 4.56
N ALA A 248 23.23 -13.86 5.37
CA ALA A 248 23.99 -15.01 4.90
C ALA A 248 23.08 -16.15 4.41
N LEU A 249 22.01 -16.50 5.18
CA LEU A 249 21.02 -17.52 4.78
C LEU A 249 20.34 -17.16 3.44
N LEU A 250 20.02 -15.89 3.27
CA LEU A 250 19.39 -15.38 2.05
C LEU A 250 20.41 -15.15 0.92
N GLY A 251 21.73 -15.32 1.12
CA GLY A 251 22.75 -15.02 0.12
C GLY A 251 22.73 -13.56 -0.32
N ILE A 252 22.52 -12.63 0.63
CA ILE A 252 22.55 -11.19 0.38
C ILE A 252 24.00 -10.73 0.58
N GLU A 253 24.64 -10.38 -0.54
CA GLU A 253 25.99 -9.85 -0.54
C GLU A 253 26.00 -8.44 0.09
N ASP A 254 27.12 -8.09 0.74
CA ASP A 254 27.36 -6.79 1.39
C ASP A 254 26.28 -6.40 2.43
N ARG A 255 25.45 -7.33 2.89
CA ARG A 255 24.37 -7.08 3.87
C ARG A 255 23.40 -5.97 3.47
N LYS A 256 23.29 -5.68 2.19
CA LYS A 256 22.38 -4.65 1.67
C LYS A 256 20.94 -5.15 1.64
N LEU A 257 20.32 -5.19 2.82
CA LEU A 257 18.88 -5.40 2.93
C LEU A 257 18.12 -4.20 2.33
N PRO A 258 16.94 -4.44 1.75
CA PRO A 258 16.09 -3.36 1.28
C PRO A 258 15.70 -2.38 2.40
N TYR A 259 15.41 -1.14 2.03
CA TYR A 259 14.85 -0.17 2.99
C TYR A 259 13.49 -0.61 3.48
N PHE A 260 13.23 -0.33 4.77
CA PHE A 260 11.91 -0.48 5.34
C PHE A 260 11.06 0.75 5.04
N VAL A 261 9.87 0.51 4.51
CA VAL A 261 8.79 1.52 4.44
C VAL A 261 7.53 0.87 5.00
N GLU A 262 6.82 1.59 5.86
CA GLU A 262 5.55 1.14 6.40
C GLU A 262 4.42 1.36 5.38
N TRP A 263 4.47 0.59 4.29
CA TRP A 263 3.58 0.73 3.14
C TRP A 263 2.09 0.76 3.48
N PRO A 264 1.59 -0.12 4.37
CA PRO A 264 0.17 -0.08 4.72
C PRO A 264 -0.28 1.30 5.19
N ARG A 265 0.51 1.92 6.07
CA ARG A 265 0.21 3.25 6.61
C ARG A 265 0.40 4.36 5.57
N LEU A 266 1.52 4.34 4.86
CA LEU A 266 1.83 5.38 3.88
C LEU A 266 0.78 5.42 2.76
N LEU A 267 0.47 4.27 2.15
CA LEU A 267 -0.47 4.18 1.05
C LEU A 267 -1.90 4.51 1.48
N GLU A 268 -2.28 4.18 2.72
CA GLU A 268 -3.58 4.54 3.27
C GLU A 268 -3.71 6.05 3.50
N VAL A 269 -2.68 6.69 4.06
CA VAL A 269 -2.68 8.16 4.25
C VAL A 269 -2.72 8.87 2.91
N LEU A 270 -1.94 8.42 1.93
CA LEU A 270 -1.95 8.98 0.56
C LEU A 270 -3.32 8.85 -0.11
N TRP A 271 -3.98 7.71 0.05
CA TRP A 271 -5.34 7.52 -0.45
C TRP A 271 -6.34 8.47 0.20
N LYS A 272 -6.32 8.56 1.53
CA LYS A 272 -7.20 9.47 2.28
C LYS A 272 -6.96 10.93 1.90
N LEU A 273 -5.69 11.32 1.71
CA LEU A 273 -5.34 12.65 1.26
C LEU A 273 -5.90 12.93 -0.14
N LEU A 274 -5.79 11.98 -1.08
CA LEU A 274 -6.37 12.12 -2.41
C LEU A 274 -7.88 12.30 -2.37
N VAL A 275 -8.60 11.43 -1.63
CA VAL A 275 -10.07 11.51 -1.50
C VAL A 275 -10.50 12.84 -0.87
N TRP A 276 -9.78 13.29 0.16
CA TRP A 276 -10.02 14.57 0.79
C TRP A 276 -9.79 15.74 -0.19
N MET A 277 -8.69 15.75 -0.96
CA MET A 277 -8.43 16.77 -1.97
C MET A 277 -9.52 16.81 -3.05
N GLU A 278 -9.96 15.65 -3.54
CA GLU A 278 -11.07 15.55 -4.50
C GLU A 278 -12.37 16.10 -3.93
N SER A 279 -12.63 15.88 -2.63
CA SER A 279 -13.81 16.42 -1.96
C SER A 279 -13.81 17.95 -1.84
N LEU A 280 -12.63 18.56 -1.75
CA LEU A 280 -12.49 20.01 -1.70
C LEU A 280 -12.71 20.66 -3.08
N GLU A 281 -12.28 20.01 -4.17
CA GLU A 281 -12.49 20.54 -5.54
C GLU A 281 -13.97 20.66 -5.89
N THR A 282 -14.83 19.85 -5.31
CA THR A 282 -16.28 19.91 -5.55
C THR A 282 -17.01 21.00 -4.76
N LYS A 283 -16.30 21.65 -3.79
CA LYS A 283 -16.88 22.68 -2.92
C LYS A 283 -16.29 24.05 -3.30
N GLU A 284 -17.17 25.03 -3.51
CA GLU A 284 -16.72 26.42 -3.52
C GLU A 284 -16.31 26.82 -2.08
N SER A 285 -15.00 26.99 -1.86
CA SER A 285 -14.46 27.27 -0.55
C SER A 285 -13.52 28.49 -0.59
N SER A 286 -13.53 29.32 0.45
CA SER A 286 -12.55 30.38 0.62
C SER A 286 -11.21 29.79 1.10
N ASP A 287 -10.10 30.55 0.92
CA ASP A 287 -8.77 30.16 1.40
C ASP A 287 -8.76 29.81 2.90
N TYR A 288 -9.56 30.56 3.68
CA TYR A 288 -9.74 30.29 5.10
C TYR A 288 -10.42 28.93 5.36
N MET A 289 -11.44 28.58 4.58
CA MET A 289 -12.12 27.29 4.70
C MET A 289 -11.20 26.15 4.28
N GLN A 290 -10.45 26.30 3.19
CA GLN A 290 -9.47 25.30 2.74
C GLN A 290 -8.41 25.05 3.82
N ALA A 291 -7.85 26.10 4.40
CA ALA A 291 -6.88 25.99 5.49
C ALA A 291 -7.48 25.37 6.76
N SER A 292 -8.76 25.64 7.05
CA SER A 292 -9.46 25.02 8.17
C SER A 292 -9.68 23.52 7.96
N GLU A 293 -10.05 23.11 6.76
CA GLU A 293 -10.20 21.69 6.40
C GLU A 293 -8.82 20.97 6.39
N ALA A 294 -7.75 21.63 5.95
CA ALA A 294 -6.39 21.10 6.03
C ALA A 294 -5.95 20.83 7.49
N ARG A 295 -6.28 21.74 8.41
CA ARG A 295 -6.04 21.52 9.85
C ARG A 295 -6.81 20.31 10.37
N ARG A 296 -8.06 20.19 9.97
CA ARG A 296 -8.90 19.07 10.36
C ARG A 296 -8.33 17.76 9.83
N PHE A 297 -7.92 17.71 8.57
CA PHE A 297 -7.26 16.53 8.00
C PHE A 297 -6.02 16.13 8.80
N VAL A 298 -5.15 17.11 9.15
CA VAL A 298 -3.96 16.85 9.96
C VAL A 298 -4.33 16.32 11.35
N ALA A 299 -5.33 16.92 12.01
CA ALA A 299 -5.78 16.48 13.33
C ALA A 299 -6.39 15.06 13.29
N ASP A 300 -7.19 14.75 12.27
CA ASP A 300 -7.83 13.44 12.11
C ASP A 300 -6.82 12.33 11.80
N HIS A 301 -5.65 12.68 11.23
CA HIS A 301 -4.59 11.74 10.82
C HIS A 301 -3.26 11.96 11.55
N GLU A 302 -3.25 12.70 12.64
CA GLU A 302 -2.04 13.09 13.38
C GLU A 302 -1.17 11.88 13.75
N ILE A 303 -1.78 10.82 14.28
CA ILE A 303 -1.06 9.60 14.72
C ILE A 303 -0.35 8.93 13.56
N ASP A 304 -1.01 8.82 12.41
CA ASP A 304 -0.43 8.16 11.24
C ASP A 304 0.65 9.01 10.60
N LEU A 305 0.45 10.31 10.49
CA LEU A 305 1.43 11.25 9.97
C LEU A 305 2.69 11.30 10.84
N GLN A 306 2.53 11.36 12.18
CA GLN A 306 3.66 11.30 13.12
C GLN A 306 4.39 9.96 13.07
N ALA A 307 3.67 8.85 12.94
CA ALA A 307 4.28 7.53 12.81
C ALA A 307 5.09 7.38 11.50
N LEU A 308 4.66 8.07 10.46
CA LEU A 308 5.42 8.18 9.21
C LEU A 308 6.61 9.15 9.32
N GLY A 309 6.73 9.91 10.43
CA GLY A 309 7.78 10.91 10.62
C GLY A 309 7.55 12.22 9.84
N VAL A 310 6.29 12.49 9.44
CA VAL A 310 5.91 13.75 8.79
C VAL A 310 5.94 14.88 9.81
N LYS A 311 6.57 15.99 9.45
CA LYS A 311 6.56 17.21 10.29
C LYS A 311 5.23 17.91 10.12
N LEU A 312 4.49 18.03 11.21
CA LEU A 312 3.18 18.67 11.17
C LEU A 312 3.31 20.19 11.26
N PRO A 313 2.50 20.96 10.50
CA PRO A 313 2.46 22.41 10.64
C PRO A 313 1.95 22.81 12.02
N ASP A 314 2.68 23.69 12.72
CA ASP A 314 2.25 24.18 14.04
C ASP A 314 1.02 25.09 13.89
N HIS A 315 -0.09 24.65 14.44
CA HIS A 315 -1.37 25.37 14.40
C HIS A 315 -1.36 26.70 15.16
N ARG A 316 -0.35 26.93 16.02
CA ARG A 316 -0.19 28.21 16.77
C ARG A 316 0.60 29.23 15.97
N SER A 317 1.54 28.77 15.15
CA SER A 317 2.40 29.62 14.34
C SER A 317 1.72 30.06 13.03
N PHE A 318 0.81 29.24 12.48
CA PHE A 318 0.13 29.52 11.22
C PHE A 318 -1.37 29.70 11.46
N LEU A 319 -1.89 30.91 11.36
CA LEU A 319 -3.29 31.25 11.65
C LEU A 319 -4.10 31.44 10.35
N GLY A 320 -5.39 31.18 10.40
CA GLY A 320 -6.31 31.44 9.29
C GLY A 320 -5.87 30.77 7.97
N ALA A 321 -5.87 31.51 6.90
CA ALA A 321 -5.48 31.03 5.56
C ALA A 321 -3.99 30.69 5.44
N ASP A 322 -3.14 31.26 6.28
CA ASP A 322 -1.67 31.04 6.21
C ASP A 322 -1.27 29.61 6.55
N TYR A 323 -2.18 28.79 7.03
CA TYR A 323 -1.91 27.35 7.30
C TYR A 323 -1.77 26.51 6.04
N TRP A 324 -2.34 26.96 4.92
CA TRP A 324 -2.34 26.16 3.68
C TRP A 324 -0.92 25.91 3.13
N ALA A 325 -0.09 26.93 2.99
CA ALA A 325 1.24 26.78 2.43
C ALA A 325 2.15 25.83 3.24
N PRO A 326 2.27 25.93 4.59
CA PRO A 326 2.99 24.94 5.37
C PRO A 326 2.35 23.54 5.33
N PHE A 327 1.04 23.41 5.20
CA PHE A 327 0.40 22.11 5.01
C PHE A 327 0.84 21.48 3.67
N GLU A 328 0.84 22.24 2.59
CA GLU A 328 1.27 21.77 1.28
C GLU A 328 2.73 21.28 1.33
N VAL A 329 3.65 22.07 1.85
CA VAL A 329 5.09 21.71 1.93
C VAL A 329 5.38 20.58 2.93
N LEU A 330 4.85 20.68 4.15
CA LEU A 330 5.23 19.76 5.23
C LEU A 330 4.43 18.45 5.22
N VAL A 331 3.29 18.41 4.55
CA VAL A 331 2.44 17.20 4.50
C VAL A 331 2.35 16.65 3.09
N VAL A 332 1.90 17.44 2.12
CA VAL A 332 1.67 16.94 0.76
C VAL A 332 2.99 16.61 0.06
N ASP A 333 3.93 17.54 0.03
CA ASP A 333 5.21 17.34 -0.64
C ASP A 333 6.08 16.31 0.08
N ASP A 334 6.14 16.31 1.43
CA ASP A 334 6.87 15.30 2.21
C ASP A 334 6.34 13.89 1.98
N LEU A 335 5.02 13.71 1.92
CA LEU A 335 4.41 12.40 1.60
C LEU A 335 4.74 11.93 0.18
N LEU A 336 4.78 12.85 -0.80
CA LEU A 336 5.17 12.53 -2.18
C LEU A 336 6.66 12.23 -2.31
N GLU A 337 7.53 12.94 -1.58
CA GLU A 337 8.97 12.64 -1.53
C GLU A 337 9.24 11.22 -1.04
N ARG A 338 8.42 10.69 -0.13
CA ARG A 338 8.55 9.29 0.36
C ARG A 338 8.26 8.24 -0.70
N LEU A 339 7.63 8.61 -1.80
CA LEU A 339 7.44 7.77 -2.99
C LEU A 339 8.64 7.81 -3.94
N GLN A 340 9.63 8.64 -3.63
CA GLN A 340 10.87 8.72 -4.42
C GLN A 340 11.96 7.86 -3.76
N PRO A 341 12.81 7.16 -4.54
CA PRO A 341 13.94 6.44 -3.97
C PRO A 341 14.86 7.42 -3.24
N ALA A 342 15.43 6.96 -2.15
CA ALA A 342 16.48 7.72 -1.49
C ALA A 342 17.59 7.99 -2.53
N SER A 343 17.89 9.25 -2.78
CA SER A 343 19.09 9.63 -3.52
C SER A 343 20.31 9.08 -2.76
N ASP A 344 21.28 8.52 -3.47
CA ASP A 344 22.49 7.88 -2.90
C ASP A 344 23.27 8.76 -1.88
N GLU A 345 22.95 10.04 -1.77
CA GLU A 345 23.53 11.00 -0.83
C GLU A 345 22.87 10.98 0.57
N GLY A 346 21.74 10.29 0.76
CA GLY A 346 20.89 10.34 1.97
C GLY A 346 21.12 9.26 3.02
N GLY A 347 22.21 8.50 2.98
CA GLY A 347 22.50 7.42 3.94
C GLY A 347 22.70 7.83 5.43
N ARG A 348 22.29 9.03 5.83
CA ARG A 348 22.49 9.58 7.19
C ARG A 348 21.24 10.05 7.93
N ARG A 349 20.01 9.85 7.41
CA ARG A 349 18.83 10.46 8.07
C ARG A 349 18.11 9.60 9.11
N ASN A 350 18.56 8.40 9.43
CA ASN A 350 17.90 7.53 10.43
C ASN A 350 18.79 7.16 11.64
N SER A 351 19.68 8.04 12.08
CA SER A 351 20.51 7.80 13.28
C SER A 351 20.65 9.06 14.15
N GLU A 352 19.54 9.72 14.48
CA GLU A 352 19.43 10.61 15.64
C GLU A 352 18.12 10.43 16.38
#